data_db85962f1ada6c23af2a350906201464
#
_entry.id   db85962f1ada6c23af2a350906201464
#
_cell.length_a   1.000
_cell.length_b   1.000
_cell.length_c   1.000
_cell.angle_alpha   90.00
_cell.angle_beta   90.00
_cell.angle_gamma   90.00
#
_symmetry.space_group_name_H-M   'P 1'
#
loop_
_entity.id
_entity.type
_entity.pdbx_description
1 polymer ?
#
loop_
_entity_poly.entity_id
_entity_poly.type
_entity_poly.pdbx_seq_one_letter_code
_entity_poly.pdbx_strand_id
1 'polypeptide(L)'
;YRSTDGAEHWTKMQLPHDVNGPQGLEIDPENPQRLYLAAWARHPDATRTVGGGIFLSTDAGATWRQVLAKDHYVHDITVDSRQPQVVYAVGFESSAWRSDDRGENWKRIKGYNFKWGRRVVPDPLDARKIYIATYGGSVWHGPAEGDSNAVEDILP
;
A
#
# COMPACT_ATOMS: atom_id res chain seq x y z
N TYR A 1 -10.65 -0.25 14.81
CA TYR A 1 -12.04 -0.46 15.26
C TYR A 1 -12.96 -0.46 14.04
N ARG A 2 -14.06 -1.18 14.12
CA ARG A 2 -15.10 -1.25 13.10
C ARG A 2 -16.48 -1.01 13.75
N SER A 3 -17.32 -0.21 13.10
CA SER A 3 -18.73 -0.07 13.40
C SER A 3 -19.58 -0.70 12.29
N THR A 4 -20.73 -1.23 12.62
CA THR A 4 -21.74 -1.75 11.68
C THR A 4 -23.12 -1.08 11.87
N ASP A 5 -23.19 -0.05 12.71
CA ASP A 5 -24.42 0.62 13.13
C ASP A 5 -24.32 2.17 13.04
N GLY A 6 -23.54 2.68 12.07
CA GLY A 6 -23.41 4.12 11.86
C GLY A 6 -22.56 4.84 12.92
N ALA A 7 -21.57 4.14 13.48
CA ALA A 7 -20.64 4.64 14.50
C ALA A 7 -21.24 4.78 15.92
N GLU A 8 -22.39 4.16 16.18
CA GLU A 8 -22.95 4.11 17.54
C GLU A 8 -22.13 3.19 18.45
N HIS A 9 -21.66 2.04 17.94
CA HIS A 9 -20.80 1.11 18.65
C HIS A 9 -19.57 0.73 17.84
N TRP A 10 -18.46 0.47 18.53
CA TRP A 10 -17.19 0.13 17.91
C TRP A 10 -16.60 -1.16 18.46
N THR A 11 -16.28 -2.09 17.57
CA THR A 11 -15.59 -3.33 17.90
C THR A 11 -14.13 -3.24 17.49
N LYS A 12 -13.21 -3.64 18.36
CA LYS A 12 -11.78 -3.70 18.05
C LYS A 12 -11.52 -4.80 17.04
N MET A 13 -10.90 -4.45 15.90
CA MET A 13 -10.45 -5.43 14.92
C MET A 13 -9.13 -6.05 15.36
N GLN A 14 -8.96 -7.34 15.08
CA GLN A 14 -7.67 -8.01 15.25
C GLN A 14 -6.77 -7.64 14.05
N LEU A 15 -5.63 -7.08 14.32
CA LEU A 15 -4.59 -6.86 13.32
C LEU A 15 -3.69 -8.10 13.19
N PRO A 16 -2.92 -8.25 12.10
CA PRO A 16 -1.89 -9.28 12.00
C PRO A 16 -0.94 -9.23 13.20
N HIS A 17 -0.46 -10.40 13.65
CA HIS A 17 0.24 -10.56 14.93
C HIS A 17 1.37 -9.54 15.17
N ASP A 18 2.18 -9.25 14.16
CA ASP A 18 3.34 -8.39 14.33
C ASP A 18 3.12 -6.94 13.88
N VAL A 19 1.92 -6.60 13.40
CA VAL A 19 1.61 -5.23 12.96
C VAL A 19 1.50 -4.31 14.16
N ASN A 20 2.33 -3.27 14.17
CA ASN A 20 2.36 -2.26 15.22
C ASN A 20 2.09 -0.83 14.73
N GLY A 21 2.33 -0.57 13.45
CA GLY A 21 2.17 0.75 12.83
C GLY A 21 1.27 0.70 11.59
N PRO A 22 -0.04 0.49 11.71
CA PRO A 22 -0.96 0.63 10.59
C PRO A 22 -0.96 2.06 10.10
N GLN A 23 -0.77 2.27 8.78
CA GLN A 23 -0.68 3.58 8.16
C GLN A 23 -1.84 3.85 7.20
N GLY A 24 -2.07 2.94 6.24
CA GLY A 24 -3.12 3.03 5.25
C GLY A 24 -4.06 1.82 5.33
N LEU A 25 -5.34 2.08 5.18
CA LEU A 25 -6.37 1.04 5.03
C LEU A 25 -7.22 1.38 3.81
N GLU A 26 -7.34 0.43 2.90
CA GLU A 26 -8.15 0.57 1.70
C GLU A 26 -9.13 -0.59 1.59
N ILE A 27 -10.30 -0.33 1.02
CA ILE A 27 -11.36 -1.32 0.83
C ILE A 27 -11.59 -1.46 -0.67
N ASP A 28 -11.63 -2.70 -1.17
CA ASP A 28 -12.00 -2.95 -2.56
C ASP A 28 -13.46 -2.48 -2.80
N PRO A 29 -13.68 -1.52 -3.72
CA PRO A 29 -15.01 -0.93 -3.92
C PRO A 29 -16.04 -1.93 -4.48
N GLU A 30 -15.59 -3.02 -5.12
CA GLU A 30 -16.46 -4.07 -5.64
C GLU A 30 -16.65 -5.23 -4.65
N ASN A 31 -15.75 -5.37 -3.68
CA ASN A 31 -15.81 -6.44 -2.70
C ASN A 31 -15.42 -5.96 -1.29
N PRO A 32 -16.36 -5.54 -0.46
CA PRO A 32 -16.07 -5.00 0.87
C PRO A 32 -15.52 -6.04 1.86
N GLN A 33 -15.45 -7.32 1.49
CA GLN A 33 -14.73 -8.33 2.26
C GLN A 33 -13.21 -8.25 2.04
N ARG A 34 -12.78 -7.61 0.94
CA ARG A 34 -11.35 -7.44 0.60
C ARG A 34 -10.85 -6.12 1.15
N LEU A 35 -9.90 -6.21 2.08
CA LEU A 35 -9.24 -5.06 2.71
C LEU A 35 -7.74 -5.15 2.51
N TYR A 36 -7.12 -4.00 2.32
CA TYR A 36 -5.67 -3.84 2.22
C TYR A 36 -5.17 -3.00 3.38
N LEU A 37 -4.14 -3.45 4.07
CA LEU A 37 -3.52 -2.73 5.17
C LEU A 37 -2.06 -2.46 4.86
N ALA A 38 -1.70 -1.19 4.74
CA ALA A 38 -0.32 -0.74 4.71
C ALA A 38 0.20 -0.58 6.14
N ALA A 39 1.38 -1.10 6.42
CA ALA A 39 1.93 -1.10 7.76
C ALA A 39 3.43 -0.78 7.79
N TRP A 40 3.84 -0.14 8.87
CA TRP A 40 5.23 0.06 9.21
C TRP A 40 5.75 -1.09 10.06
N ALA A 41 6.97 -1.46 9.77
CA ALA A 41 7.70 -2.43 10.57
C ALA A 41 8.04 -1.89 11.95
N ARG A 42 8.24 -2.82 12.87
CA ARG A 42 8.88 -2.56 14.15
C ARG A 42 10.17 -3.39 14.26
N HIS A 43 11.06 -2.92 15.08
CA HIS A 43 12.30 -3.59 15.42
C HIS A 43 12.20 -4.08 16.88
N PRO A 44 11.74 -5.32 17.11
CA PRO A 44 11.65 -5.87 18.47
C PRO A 44 13.03 -6.02 19.12
N ASP A 45 14.08 -6.14 18.30
CA ASP A 45 15.48 -6.13 18.70
C ASP A 45 16.36 -5.61 17.53
N ALA A 46 17.67 -5.54 17.74
CA ALA A 46 18.62 -5.02 16.75
C ALA A 46 18.77 -5.88 15.48
N THR A 47 18.22 -7.08 15.46
CA THR A 47 18.42 -8.06 14.38
C THR A 47 17.17 -8.37 13.58
N ARG A 48 15.99 -7.99 14.07
CA ARG A 48 14.71 -8.36 13.45
C ARG A 48 13.88 -7.15 13.08
N THR A 49 13.29 -7.24 11.89
CA THR A 49 12.28 -6.31 11.37
C THR A 49 11.00 -7.11 11.10
N VAL A 50 9.90 -6.73 11.71
CA VAL A 50 8.62 -7.47 11.64
C VAL A 50 7.44 -6.54 11.43
N GLY A 51 6.36 -7.06 10.86
CA GLY A 51 5.04 -6.44 10.81
C GLY A 51 4.88 -5.28 9.83
N GLY A 52 5.85 -5.03 8.95
CA GLY A 52 5.76 -4.04 7.88
C GLY A 52 5.25 -4.61 6.56
N GLY A 53 5.05 -3.74 5.58
CA GLY A 53 4.62 -4.11 4.24
C GLY A 53 3.12 -4.00 4.02
N ILE A 54 2.58 -4.88 3.19
CA ILE A 54 1.14 -4.91 2.87
C ILE A 54 0.53 -6.23 3.33
N PHE A 55 -0.60 -6.12 3.99
CA PHE A 55 -1.43 -7.24 4.41
C PHE A 55 -2.77 -7.18 3.69
N LEU A 56 -3.26 -8.34 3.28
CA LEU A 56 -4.54 -8.54 2.60
C LEU A 56 -5.47 -9.37 3.48
N SER A 57 -6.69 -8.92 3.62
CA SER A 57 -7.82 -9.68 4.14
C SER A 57 -8.84 -9.93 3.02
N THR A 58 -9.50 -11.07 3.04
CA THR A 58 -10.63 -11.41 2.16
C THR A 58 -11.91 -11.76 2.93
N ASP A 59 -11.92 -11.47 4.23
CA ASP A 59 -13.00 -11.78 5.18
C ASP A 59 -13.35 -10.57 6.08
N ALA A 60 -13.29 -9.36 5.49
CA ALA A 60 -13.58 -8.10 6.17
C ALA A 60 -12.70 -7.83 7.42
N GLY A 61 -11.45 -8.30 7.38
CA GLY A 61 -10.47 -8.07 8.43
C GLY A 61 -10.52 -9.08 9.58
N ALA A 62 -11.22 -10.21 9.42
CA ALA A 62 -11.18 -11.28 10.41
C ALA A 62 -9.83 -12.00 10.41
N THR A 63 -9.27 -12.24 9.21
CA THR A 63 -7.92 -12.78 9.06
C THR A 63 -7.10 -11.96 8.05
N TRP A 64 -5.78 -12.03 8.17
CA TRP A 64 -4.84 -11.28 7.36
C TRP A 64 -3.66 -12.13 6.93
N ARG A 65 -3.18 -11.93 5.70
CA ARG A 65 -1.91 -12.48 5.21
C ARG A 65 -1.02 -11.38 4.64
N GLN A 66 0.26 -11.49 4.82
CA GLN A 66 1.24 -10.56 4.24
C GLN A 66 1.42 -10.88 2.75
N VAL A 67 1.25 -9.89 1.89
CA VAL A 67 1.35 -10.01 0.42
C VAL A 67 2.52 -9.22 -0.15
N LEU A 68 3.05 -8.24 0.59
CA LEU A 68 4.30 -7.56 0.28
C LEU A 68 5.12 -7.41 1.57
N ALA A 69 6.31 -8.03 1.59
CA ALA A 69 7.24 -7.96 2.71
C ALA A 69 8.56 -7.25 2.37
N LYS A 70 8.78 -6.92 1.09
CA LYS A 70 10.04 -6.31 0.61
C LYS A 70 10.20 -4.85 0.97
N ASP A 71 9.10 -4.13 1.20
CA ASP A 71 9.11 -2.77 1.74
C ASP A 71 8.59 -2.82 3.16
N HIS A 72 9.44 -2.48 4.12
CA HIS A 72 9.09 -2.58 5.53
C HIS A 72 8.27 -1.39 6.04
N TYR A 73 8.21 -0.29 5.28
CA TYR A 73 7.59 0.96 5.71
C TYR A 73 6.61 1.48 4.67
N VAL A 74 5.62 0.66 4.30
CA VAL A 74 4.55 1.07 3.40
C VAL A 74 3.67 2.09 4.11
N HIS A 75 3.48 3.26 3.46
CA HIS A 75 2.78 4.39 4.05
C HIS A 75 1.34 4.50 3.57
N ASP A 76 1.11 4.29 2.28
CA ASP A 76 -0.20 4.45 1.66
C ASP A 76 -0.49 3.32 0.68
N ILE A 77 -1.77 3.02 0.52
CA ILE A 77 -2.28 2.04 -0.41
C ILE A 77 -3.59 2.56 -1.00
N THR A 78 -3.78 2.40 -2.31
CA THR A 78 -4.96 2.92 -3.01
C THR A 78 -5.41 1.96 -4.11
N VAL A 79 -6.69 1.63 -4.14
CA VAL A 79 -7.33 0.90 -5.25
C VAL A 79 -7.70 1.88 -6.35
N ASP A 80 -7.40 1.58 -7.61
CA ASP A 80 -7.96 2.36 -8.73
C ASP A 80 -9.46 2.05 -8.85
N SER A 81 -10.30 3.02 -8.51
CA SER A 81 -11.76 2.85 -8.52
C SER A 81 -12.35 2.54 -9.90
N ARG A 82 -11.62 2.83 -10.99
CA ARG A 82 -12.03 2.50 -12.36
C ARG A 82 -11.56 1.11 -12.80
N GLN A 83 -10.53 0.60 -12.16
CA GLN A 83 -9.93 -0.70 -12.40
C GLN A 83 -9.58 -1.35 -11.05
N PRO A 84 -10.57 -1.88 -10.31
CA PRO A 84 -10.35 -2.37 -8.93
C PRO A 84 -9.36 -3.53 -8.81
N GLN A 85 -9.01 -4.19 -9.93
CA GLN A 85 -7.90 -5.14 -9.95
C GLN A 85 -6.52 -4.48 -9.81
N VAL A 86 -6.42 -3.17 -10.09
CA VAL A 86 -5.17 -2.41 -9.98
C VAL A 86 -5.10 -1.73 -8.62
N VAL A 87 -4.04 -2.02 -7.89
CA VAL A 87 -3.77 -1.46 -6.57
C VAL A 87 -2.37 -0.86 -6.56
N TYR A 88 -2.24 0.31 -5.99
CA TYR A 88 -0.95 1.01 -5.82
C TYR A 88 -0.58 1.13 -4.36
N ALA A 89 0.72 1.16 -4.07
CA ALA A 89 1.23 1.47 -2.76
C ALA A 89 2.53 2.29 -2.85
N VAL A 90 2.81 3.05 -1.81
CA VAL A 90 4.06 3.80 -1.67
C VAL A 90 4.62 3.64 -0.25
N GLY A 91 5.93 3.65 -0.16
CA GLY A 91 6.64 3.47 1.11
C GLY A 91 7.87 4.36 1.24
N PHE A 92 8.57 4.18 2.35
CA PHE A 92 9.75 4.98 2.69
C PHE A 92 11.04 4.43 2.10
N GLU A 93 11.11 3.13 1.81
CA GLU A 93 12.36 2.50 1.40
C GLU A 93 12.49 2.33 -0.11
N SER A 94 11.38 2.10 -0.81
CA SER A 94 11.44 1.58 -2.18
C SER A 94 10.45 2.21 -3.16
N SER A 95 10.25 3.51 -3.09
CA SER A 95 9.40 4.26 -4.04
C SER A 95 7.94 3.75 -4.12
N ALA A 96 7.52 3.19 -5.25
CA ALA A 96 6.13 2.83 -5.50
C ALA A 96 5.97 1.38 -5.97
N TRP A 97 4.83 0.80 -5.64
CA TRP A 97 4.44 -0.57 -5.97
C TRP A 97 3.10 -0.59 -6.69
N ARG A 98 2.93 -1.56 -7.56
CA ARG A 98 1.68 -1.84 -8.26
C ARG A 98 1.36 -3.33 -8.22
N SER A 99 0.09 -3.64 -8.03
CA SER A 99 -0.52 -4.93 -8.28
C SER A 99 -1.52 -4.80 -9.43
N ASP A 100 -1.62 -5.82 -10.27
CA ASP A 100 -2.62 -5.92 -11.34
C ASP A 100 -3.65 -7.03 -11.07
N ASP A 101 -3.60 -7.63 -9.88
CA ASP A 101 -4.37 -8.81 -9.49
C ASP A 101 -5.00 -8.68 -8.10
N ARG A 102 -5.52 -7.50 -7.79
CA ARG A 102 -6.20 -7.19 -6.52
C ARG A 102 -5.30 -7.41 -5.29
N GLY A 103 -4.03 -7.06 -5.40
CA GLY A 103 -3.07 -7.09 -4.29
C GLY A 103 -2.49 -8.47 -3.99
N GLU A 104 -2.68 -9.45 -4.86
CA GLU A 104 -2.11 -10.80 -4.69
C GLU A 104 -0.60 -10.81 -4.93
N ASN A 105 -0.17 -10.16 -6.01
CA ASN A 105 1.23 -10.02 -6.39
C ASN A 105 1.59 -8.55 -6.62
N TRP A 106 2.82 -8.18 -6.30
CA TRP A 106 3.30 -6.82 -6.35
C TRP A 106 4.58 -6.69 -7.17
N LYS A 107 4.63 -5.67 -8.02
CA LYS A 107 5.81 -5.25 -8.76
C LYS A 107 6.16 -3.81 -8.43
N ARG A 108 7.45 -3.50 -8.38
CA ARG A 108 7.94 -2.13 -8.20
C ARG A 108 7.68 -1.33 -9.48
N ILE A 109 7.25 -0.09 -9.34
CA ILE A 109 7.08 0.84 -10.46
C ILE A 109 8.43 1.53 -10.68
N LYS A 110 9.07 1.27 -11.82
CA LYS A 110 10.37 1.88 -12.19
C LYS A 110 10.23 3.32 -12.65
N GLY A 111 11.29 4.10 -12.52
CA GLY A 111 11.35 5.49 -13.00
C GLY A 111 10.89 6.54 -12.00
N TYR A 112 10.42 6.11 -10.83
CA TYR A 112 10.10 7.00 -9.71
C TYR A 112 11.21 6.94 -8.68
N ASN A 113 12.22 7.81 -8.83
CA ASN A 113 13.45 7.80 -8.03
C ASN A 113 13.30 8.68 -6.78
N PHE A 114 12.46 8.23 -5.85
CA PHE A 114 12.30 8.84 -4.52
C PHE A 114 12.30 7.75 -3.45
N LYS A 115 12.65 8.11 -2.22
CA LYS A 115 12.60 7.18 -1.08
C LYS A 115 11.33 7.34 -0.25
N TRP A 116 10.86 8.49 0.02
CA TRP A 116 9.84 8.75 1.04
C TRP A 116 8.47 9.03 0.41
N GLY A 117 7.88 8.01 -0.19
CA GLY A 117 6.51 8.08 -0.70
C GLY A 117 5.50 8.22 0.43
N ARG A 118 4.61 9.20 0.31
CA ARG A 118 3.58 9.46 1.29
C ARG A 118 2.18 9.06 0.85
N ARG A 119 1.83 9.34 -0.39
CA ARG A 119 0.51 9.06 -0.96
C ARG A 119 0.60 8.78 -2.44
N VAL A 120 -0.17 7.82 -2.91
CA VAL A 120 -0.34 7.54 -4.33
C VAL A 120 -1.81 7.71 -4.71
N VAL A 121 -2.06 8.37 -5.84
CA VAL A 121 -3.41 8.63 -6.35
C VAL A 121 -3.44 8.33 -7.85
N PRO A 122 -4.30 7.41 -8.33
CA PRO A 122 -4.55 7.26 -9.75
C PRO A 122 -5.05 8.58 -10.36
N ASP A 123 -4.54 8.94 -11.55
CA ASP A 123 -5.00 10.15 -12.24
C ASP A 123 -6.48 9.98 -12.62
N PRO A 124 -7.38 10.86 -12.18
CA PRO A 124 -8.81 10.71 -12.42
C PRO A 124 -9.21 10.84 -13.90
N LEU A 125 -8.34 11.42 -14.74
CA LEU A 125 -8.59 11.67 -16.14
C LEU A 125 -7.84 10.72 -17.08
N ASP A 126 -6.70 10.16 -16.64
CA ASP A 126 -5.88 9.24 -17.44
C ASP A 126 -5.47 8.01 -16.61
N ALA A 127 -6.13 6.87 -16.86
CA ALA A 127 -5.84 5.61 -16.17
C ALA A 127 -4.39 5.08 -16.36
N ARG A 128 -3.63 5.65 -17.28
CA ARG A 128 -2.22 5.31 -17.52
C ARG A 128 -1.26 6.11 -16.65
N LYS A 129 -1.78 6.99 -15.77
CA LYS A 129 -0.97 7.89 -14.95
C LYS A 129 -1.34 7.82 -13.48
N ILE A 130 -0.37 8.17 -12.65
CA ILE A 130 -0.52 8.31 -11.20
C ILE A 130 0.15 9.59 -10.71
N TYR A 131 -0.35 10.12 -9.61
CA TYR A 131 0.32 11.13 -8.80
C TYR A 131 0.92 10.48 -7.56
N ILE A 132 2.12 10.88 -7.18
CA ILE A 132 2.77 10.44 -5.94
C ILE A 132 3.25 11.66 -5.17
N ALA A 133 2.71 11.87 -3.98
CA ALA A 133 3.25 12.87 -3.05
C ALA A 133 4.36 12.23 -2.21
N THR A 134 5.41 12.99 -1.94
CA THR A 134 6.58 12.54 -1.19
C THR A 134 6.89 13.47 -0.03
N TYR A 135 7.63 12.98 0.96
CA TYR A 135 8.20 13.83 1.99
C TYR A 135 9.44 14.55 1.44
N GLY A 136 9.34 15.87 1.22
CA GLY A 136 10.45 16.71 0.79
C GLY A 136 10.86 16.59 -0.68
N GLY A 137 10.31 15.66 -1.45
CA GLY A 137 10.63 15.42 -2.86
C GLY A 137 9.56 15.90 -3.85
N SER A 138 8.64 16.78 -3.42
CA SER A 138 7.57 17.32 -4.25
C SER A 138 6.48 16.28 -4.63
N VAL A 139 5.76 16.53 -5.72
CA VAL A 139 4.75 15.63 -6.29
C VAL A 139 5.24 15.14 -7.64
N TRP A 140 5.21 13.84 -7.82
CA TRP A 140 5.54 13.18 -9.07
C TRP A 140 4.26 12.84 -9.83
N HIS A 141 4.27 13.04 -11.14
CA HIS A 141 3.18 12.66 -12.02
C HIS A 141 3.74 11.96 -13.25
N GLY A 142 3.29 10.76 -13.53
CA GLY A 142 3.86 9.97 -14.62
C GLY A 142 3.16 8.64 -14.84
N PRO A 143 3.80 7.74 -15.63
CA PRO A 143 3.19 6.48 -16.05
C PRO A 143 2.84 5.58 -14.87
N ALA A 144 1.62 5.05 -14.87
CA ALA A 144 1.11 4.14 -13.84
C ALA A 144 1.82 2.76 -13.84
N GLU A 145 2.42 2.38 -14.97
CA GLU A 145 3.23 1.16 -15.11
C GLU A 145 4.72 1.42 -14.93
N GLY A 146 5.09 2.69 -14.83
CA GLY A 146 6.48 3.14 -14.78
C GLY A 146 7.16 3.14 -16.16
N ASP A 147 8.45 3.34 -16.12
CA ASP A 147 9.32 3.24 -17.30
C ASP A 147 10.14 1.95 -17.23
N SER A 148 9.88 1.00 -18.12
CA SER A 148 10.58 -0.28 -18.16
C SER A 148 12.09 -0.13 -18.45
N ASN A 149 12.50 0.99 -19.05
CA ASN A 149 13.90 1.28 -19.39
C ASN A 149 14.62 2.06 -18.28
N ALA A 150 13.89 2.51 -17.25
CA ALA A 150 14.52 3.24 -16.16
C ALA A 150 15.49 2.33 -15.39
N VAL A 151 16.64 2.90 -15.06
CA VAL A 151 17.61 2.27 -14.17
C VAL A 151 17.05 2.32 -12.74
N GLU A 152 17.10 1.21 -12.03
CA GLU A 152 16.78 1.18 -10.60
C GLU A 152 18.00 1.69 -9.82
N ASP A 153 17.96 2.95 -9.44
CA ASP A 153 18.98 3.64 -8.67
C ASP A 153 18.62 3.84 -7.20
N ILE A 154 17.41 3.47 -6.81
CA ILE A 154 17.01 3.39 -5.41
C ILE A 154 16.97 1.92 -5.00
N LEU A 155 18.01 1.52 -4.31
CA LEU A 155 18.06 0.24 -3.63
C LEU A 155 17.49 0.40 -2.21
N PRO A 156 16.80 -0.61 -1.70
CA PRO A 156 16.31 -0.64 -0.33
C PRO A 156 17.43 -0.57 0.70
#